data_df0292e07328313eea8563d8a3e3f454
#
_entry.id   df0292e07328313eea8563d8a3e3f454
#
_cell.length_a   1.000
_cell.length_b   1.000
_cell.length_c   1.000
_cell.angle_alpha   90.00
_cell.angle_beta   90.00
_cell.angle_gamma   90.00
#
_symmetry.space_group_name_H-M   'P 1'
#
loop_
_entity.id
_entity.type
_entity.pdbx_description
1 polymer ?
#
loop_
_entity_poly.entity_id
_entity_poly.type
_entity_poly.pdbx_seq_one_letter_code
_entity_poly.pdbx_strand_id
1 'polypeptide(L)'
;MPDLTRDQRIALYRYMRTTRLVEEKLVALYRQGKIVGGLYRCLGQEATAVGSAFALSKGDVIGPLIRNLGSVLVMGFSPRDVFAQHMGKATAPSKGKDGNLHLGRPEQGVVSAISMLGALIPVMAGIAK
;
A
#
# COMPACT_ATOMS: atom_id res chain seq x y z
N MET A 1 19.46 -16.59 9.28
CA MET A 1 18.04 -16.50 8.90
C MET A 1 17.70 -17.74 8.11
N PRO A 2 16.54 -18.38 8.32
CA PRO A 2 16.14 -19.47 7.43
C PRO A 2 16.03 -18.94 5.99
N ASP A 3 16.51 -19.75 5.04
CA ASP A 3 16.41 -19.39 3.63
C ASP A 3 14.96 -19.37 3.18
N LEU A 4 14.62 -18.38 2.35
CA LEU A 4 13.29 -18.30 1.75
C LEU A 4 13.04 -19.51 0.84
N THR A 5 11.87 -20.11 0.95
CA THR A 5 11.44 -21.16 0.02
C THR A 5 11.30 -20.59 -1.40
N ARG A 6 11.27 -21.50 -2.39
CA ARG A 6 11.01 -21.11 -3.78
C ARG A 6 9.70 -20.35 -3.93
N ASP A 7 8.63 -20.81 -3.28
CA ASP A 7 7.30 -20.20 -3.38
C ASP A 7 7.26 -18.81 -2.72
N GLN A 8 7.95 -18.63 -1.60
CA GLN A 8 8.11 -17.32 -0.98
C GLN A 8 8.86 -16.33 -1.88
N ARG A 9 9.94 -16.78 -2.55
CA ARG A 9 10.66 -15.95 -3.50
C ARG A 9 9.80 -15.55 -4.69
N ILE A 10 8.99 -16.47 -5.23
CA ILE A 10 8.04 -16.19 -6.31
C ILE A 10 6.96 -15.21 -5.85
N ALA A 11 6.42 -15.38 -4.65
CA ALA A 11 5.41 -14.47 -4.09
C ALA A 11 5.96 -13.05 -3.90
N LEU A 12 7.15 -12.92 -3.31
CA LEU A 12 7.84 -11.63 -3.18
C LEU A 12 8.04 -10.94 -4.53
N TYR A 13 8.54 -11.68 -5.53
CA TYR A 13 8.72 -11.14 -6.88
C TYR A 13 7.39 -10.69 -7.50
N ARG A 14 6.33 -11.48 -7.33
CA ARG A 14 4.99 -11.11 -7.82
C ARG A 14 4.49 -9.82 -7.20
N TYR A 15 4.61 -9.66 -5.87
CA TYR A 15 4.19 -8.43 -5.20
C TYR A 15 5.01 -7.22 -5.66
N MET A 16 6.34 -7.34 -5.74
CA MET A 16 7.20 -6.27 -6.26
C MET A 16 6.83 -5.91 -7.70
N ARG A 17 6.62 -6.90 -8.56
CA ARG A 17 6.24 -6.67 -9.95
C ARG A 17 4.86 -6.05 -10.08
N THR A 18 3.89 -6.50 -9.28
CA THR A 18 2.54 -5.92 -9.23
C THR A 18 2.59 -4.47 -8.77
N THR A 19 3.35 -4.17 -7.72
CA THR A 19 3.56 -2.81 -7.22
C THR A 19 4.06 -1.90 -8.34
N ARG A 20 5.10 -2.31 -9.07
CA ARG A 20 5.66 -1.56 -10.19
C ARG A 20 4.63 -1.31 -11.29
N LEU A 21 3.91 -2.34 -11.72
CA LEU A 21 2.92 -2.23 -12.79
C LEU A 21 1.73 -1.33 -12.41
N VAL A 22 1.28 -1.40 -11.15
CA VAL A 22 0.23 -0.51 -10.64
C VAL A 22 0.70 0.94 -10.66
N GLU A 23 1.90 1.21 -10.18
CA GLU A 23 2.51 2.54 -10.20
C GLU A 23 2.64 3.12 -11.61
N GLU A 24 3.13 2.33 -12.56
CA GLU A 24 3.25 2.73 -13.96
C GLU A 24 1.87 3.06 -14.56
N LYS A 25 0.87 2.25 -14.25
CA LYS A 25 -0.50 2.49 -14.72
C LYS A 25 -1.13 3.72 -14.08
N LEU A 26 -0.88 3.98 -12.80
CA LEU A 26 -1.33 5.19 -12.11
C LEU A 26 -0.74 6.44 -12.77
N VAL A 27 0.54 6.42 -13.16
CA VAL A 27 1.16 7.53 -13.92
C VAL A 27 0.45 7.78 -15.24
N ALA A 28 0.15 6.71 -15.99
CA ALA A 28 -0.57 6.84 -17.25
C ALA A 28 -1.98 7.44 -17.07
N LEU A 29 -2.69 7.03 -16.02
CA LEU A 29 -4.01 7.56 -15.68
C LEU A 29 -3.94 9.02 -15.18
N TYR A 30 -2.91 9.36 -14.41
CA TYR A 30 -2.66 10.72 -13.96
C TYR A 30 -2.45 11.68 -15.14
N ARG A 31 -1.58 11.28 -16.10
CA ARG A 31 -1.34 12.06 -17.33
C ARG A 31 -2.59 12.24 -18.19
N GLN A 32 -3.57 11.33 -18.06
CA GLN A 32 -4.87 11.42 -18.75
C GLN A 32 -5.90 12.25 -17.97
N GLY A 33 -5.53 12.87 -16.84
CA GLY A 33 -6.45 13.63 -15.99
C GLY A 33 -7.51 12.78 -15.27
N LYS A 34 -7.31 11.45 -15.17
CA LYS A 34 -8.27 10.53 -14.52
C LYS A 34 -8.05 10.36 -13.03
N ILE A 35 -6.97 10.91 -12.51
CA ILE A 35 -6.64 10.93 -11.09
C ILE A 35 -6.67 12.37 -10.62
N VAL A 36 -7.41 12.61 -9.54
CA VAL A 36 -7.52 13.93 -8.91
C VAL A 36 -6.51 14.04 -7.76
N GLY A 37 -5.84 15.17 -7.65
CA GLY A 37 -4.83 15.42 -6.62
C GLY A 37 -3.43 14.95 -7.01
N GLY A 38 -2.55 14.82 -6.02
CA GLY A 38 -1.15 14.43 -6.23
C GLY A 38 -0.97 12.92 -6.41
N LEU A 39 0.03 12.53 -7.18
CA LEU A 39 0.47 11.14 -7.30
C LEU A 39 1.91 11.02 -6.76
N TYR A 40 2.09 10.28 -5.69
CA TYR A 40 3.37 10.06 -5.02
C TYR A 40 3.80 8.60 -5.18
N ARG A 41 4.81 8.38 -6.00
CA ARG A 41 5.25 7.03 -6.38
C ARG A 41 6.29 6.47 -5.42
N CYS A 42 6.29 5.14 -5.31
CA CYS A 42 7.29 4.38 -4.55
C CYS A 42 8.26 3.60 -5.45
N LEU A 43 8.51 4.08 -6.67
CA LEU A 43 9.45 3.44 -7.60
C LEU A 43 10.84 3.31 -6.99
N GLY A 44 11.39 2.09 -7.05
CA GLY A 44 12.69 1.75 -6.46
C GLY A 44 12.61 1.31 -4.99
N GLN A 45 11.45 1.41 -4.35
CA GLN A 45 11.23 1.00 -2.95
C GLN A 45 10.42 -0.30 -2.82
N GLU A 46 10.16 -0.99 -3.94
CA GLU A 46 9.29 -2.16 -3.97
C GLU A 46 9.79 -3.27 -3.03
N ALA A 47 11.09 -3.53 -3.06
CA ALA A 47 11.69 -4.57 -2.22
C ALA A 47 11.56 -4.26 -0.71
N THR A 48 11.77 -3.01 -0.33
CA THR A 48 11.63 -2.57 1.07
C THR A 48 10.19 -2.66 1.52
N ALA A 49 9.25 -2.13 0.74
CA ALA A 49 7.83 -2.12 1.09
C ALA A 49 7.22 -3.53 1.12
N VAL A 50 7.52 -4.35 0.11
CA VAL A 50 7.03 -5.73 0.04
C VAL A 50 7.69 -6.61 1.08
N GLY A 51 9.03 -6.54 1.21
CA GLY A 51 9.78 -7.40 2.12
C GLY A 51 9.41 -7.17 3.58
N SER A 52 9.27 -5.92 4.01
CA SER A 52 8.86 -5.60 5.38
C SER A 52 7.47 -6.14 5.72
N ALA A 53 6.50 -5.98 4.83
CA ALA A 53 5.14 -6.47 5.06
C ALA A 53 5.05 -8.00 4.92
N PHE A 54 5.84 -8.61 4.04
CA PHE A 54 5.87 -10.06 3.84
C PHE A 54 6.45 -10.83 5.05
N ALA A 55 7.23 -10.16 5.87
CA ALA A 55 7.79 -10.73 7.10
C ALA A 55 6.79 -10.75 8.27
N LEU A 56 5.63 -10.11 8.13
CA LEU A 56 4.62 -10.02 9.17
C LEU A 56 3.82 -11.32 9.32
N SER A 57 3.29 -11.52 10.51
CA SER A 57 2.42 -12.64 10.86
C SER A 57 0.95 -12.21 10.82
N LYS A 58 0.05 -13.21 10.82
CA LYS A 58 -1.38 -12.93 10.94
C LYS A 58 -1.68 -12.24 12.27
N GLY A 59 -2.33 -11.09 12.21
CA GLY A 59 -2.67 -10.26 13.36
C GLY A 59 -1.74 -9.05 13.53
N ASP A 60 -0.61 -9.02 12.83
CA ASP A 60 0.23 -7.82 12.83
C ASP A 60 -0.45 -6.66 12.11
N VAL A 61 -0.12 -5.45 12.54
CA VAL A 61 -0.72 -4.20 12.04
C VAL A 61 0.37 -3.28 11.48
N ILE A 62 0.09 -2.66 10.35
CA ILE A 62 0.98 -1.66 9.76
C ILE A 62 0.37 -0.26 9.76
N GLY A 63 1.21 0.74 9.99
CA GLY A 63 0.91 2.17 9.79
C GLY A 63 1.68 2.70 8.57
N PRO A 64 1.14 2.55 7.35
CA PRO A 64 1.88 2.88 6.14
C PRO A 64 1.91 4.39 5.86
N LEU A 65 2.88 4.82 5.07
CA LEU A 65 2.89 6.12 4.41
C LEU A 65 2.35 5.99 2.98
N ILE A 66 2.08 7.13 2.35
CA ILE A 66 1.57 7.20 0.96
C ILE A 66 2.50 6.57 -0.09
N ARG A 67 3.75 6.25 0.26
CA ARG A 67 4.73 5.57 -0.60
C ARG A 67 4.94 4.09 -0.25
N ASN A 68 4.02 3.49 0.51
CA ASN A 68 4.10 2.08 0.91
C ASN A 68 3.12 1.17 0.15
N LEU A 69 2.91 1.44 -1.15
CA LEU A 69 1.98 0.64 -1.97
C LEU A 69 2.27 -0.86 -1.91
N GLY A 70 3.54 -1.25 -1.96
CA GLY A 70 3.92 -2.66 -1.86
C GLY A 70 3.46 -3.32 -0.57
N SER A 71 3.60 -2.63 0.57
CA SER A 71 3.13 -3.13 1.87
C SER A 71 1.61 -3.30 1.89
N VAL A 72 0.88 -2.33 1.35
CA VAL A 72 -0.58 -2.36 1.27
C VAL A 72 -1.08 -3.53 0.43
N LEU A 73 -0.43 -3.82 -0.70
CA LEU A 73 -0.76 -4.97 -1.54
C LEU A 73 -0.49 -6.31 -0.84
N VAL A 74 0.61 -6.42 -0.11
CA VAL A 74 0.92 -7.63 0.69
C VAL A 74 -0.12 -7.86 1.78
N MET A 75 -0.61 -6.78 2.41
CA MET A 75 -1.66 -6.83 3.43
C MET A 75 -3.06 -7.11 2.87
N GLY A 76 -3.19 -7.41 1.57
CA GLY A 76 -4.42 -7.92 0.98
C GLY A 76 -5.28 -6.91 0.21
N PHE A 77 -4.82 -5.67 0.01
CA PHE A 77 -5.48 -4.77 -0.93
C PHE A 77 -5.24 -5.23 -2.37
N SER A 78 -6.25 -5.12 -3.18
CA SER A 78 -6.15 -5.43 -4.61
C SER A 78 -5.71 -4.20 -5.43
N PRO A 79 -5.12 -4.40 -6.62
CA PRO A 79 -4.90 -3.30 -7.56
C PRO A 79 -6.19 -2.50 -7.87
N ARG A 80 -7.35 -3.17 -7.86
CA ARG A 80 -8.66 -2.53 -8.05
C ARG A 80 -8.96 -1.51 -6.94
N ASP A 81 -8.70 -1.87 -5.67
CA ASP A 81 -8.87 -0.95 -4.53
C ASP A 81 -8.00 0.29 -4.70
N VAL A 82 -6.75 0.09 -5.12
CA VAL A 82 -5.78 1.16 -5.33
C VAL A 82 -6.22 2.09 -6.46
N PHE A 83 -6.64 1.55 -7.60
CA PHE A 83 -7.15 2.37 -8.71
C PHE A 83 -8.43 3.10 -8.32
N ALA A 84 -9.38 2.42 -7.68
CA ALA A 84 -10.62 3.04 -7.23
C ALA A 84 -10.35 4.20 -6.26
N GLN A 85 -9.39 4.02 -5.34
CA GLN A 85 -8.96 5.05 -4.39
C GLN A 85 -8.41 6.29 -5.10
N HIS A 86 -7.42 6.12 -5.99
CA HIS A 86 -6.81 7.23 -6.71
C HIS A 86 -7.78 7.95 -7.67
N MET A 87 -8.80 7.26 -8.14
CA MET A 87 -9.83 7.81 -9.03
C MET A 87 -11.06 8.35 -8.28
N GLY A 88 -11.04 8.41 -6.94
CA GLY A 88 -12.12 8.92 -6.11
C GLY A 88 -13.46 8.18 -6.28
N LYS A 89 -13.43 6.86 -6.52
CA LYS A 89 -14.65 6.08 -6.75
C LYS A 89 -15.36 5.74 -5.43
N ALA A 90 -16.70 5.68 -5.47
CA ALA A 90 -17.51 5.25 -4.33
C ALA A 90 -17.20 3.81 -3.87
N THR A 91 -16.64 2.98 -4.76
CA THR A 91 -16.19 1.61 -4.46
C THR A 91 -14.80 1.55 -3.84
N ALA A 92 -14.12 2.69 -3.67
CA ALA A 92 -12.82 2.76 -3.03
C ALA A 92 -12.90 2.48 -1.52
N PRO A 93 -11.79 2.07 -0.88
CA PRO A 93 -11.73 1.93 0.57
C PRO A 93 -12.19 3.19 1.34
N SER A 94 -11.83 4.39 0.88
CA SER A 94 -12.30 5.66 1.45
C SER A 94 -13.69 6.09 0.97
N LYS A 95 -14.35 5.31 0.13
CA LYS A 95 -15.66 5.63 -0.48
C LYS A 95 -15.66 6.96 -1.24
N GLY A 96 -14.53 7.33 -1.83
CA GLY A 96 -14.37 8.57 -2.59
C GLY A 96 -14.17 9.83 -1.73
N LYS A 97 -14.00 9.68 -0.41
CA LYS A 97 -13.81 10.82 0.50
C LYS A 97 -12.37 11.34 0.51
N ASP A 98 -11.42 10.52 0.07
CA ASP A 98 -10.00 10.86 0.00
C ASP A 98 -9.40 10.24 -1.27
N GLY A 99 -8.28 10.81 -1.71
CA GLY A 99 -7.53 10.33 -2.87
C GLY A 99 -6.17 9.75 -2.48
N ASN A 100 -5.28 9.62 -3.46
CA ASN A 100 -3.94 9.12 -3.25
C ASN A 100 -3.94 7.73 -2.60
N LEU A 101 -2.90 7.37 -1.84
CA LEU A 101 -2.84 6.13 -1.07
C LEU A 101 -3.39 6.28 0.37
N HIS A 102 -4.18 7.31 0.65
CA HIS A 102 -4.81 7.51 1.95
C HIS A 102 -5.97 6.50 2.14
N LEU A 103 -5.63 5.26 2.26
CA LEU A 103 -6.56 4.16 2.48
C LEU A 103 -6.17 3.37 3.72
N GLY A 104 -7.16 2.78 4.35
CA GLY A 104 -7.00 1.90 5.48
C GLY A 104 -8.08 0.84 5.49
N ARG A 105 -7.79 -0.26 6.15
CA ARG A 105 -8.70 -1.35 6.39
C ARG A 105 -8.24 -2.07 7.66
N PRO A 106 -8.69 -1.58 8.84
CA PRO A 106 -8.23 -2.10 10.15
C PRO A 106 -8.41 -3.61 10.29
N GLU A 107 -9.48 -4.17 9.71
CA GLU A 107 -9.74 -5.60 9.70
C GLU A 107 -8.70 -6.43 8.91
N GLN A 108 -7.90 -5.78 8.07
CA GLN A 108 -6.75 -6.36 7.39
C GLN A 108 -5.41 -5.94 8.01
N GLY A 109 -5.43 -5.32 9.20
CA GLY A 109 -4.23 -4.84 9.85
C GLY A 109 -3.60 -3.60 9.20
N VAL A 110 -4.33 -2.84 8.40
CA VAL A 110 -3.82 -1.62 7.78
C VAL A 110 -4.50 -0.40 8.38
N VAL A 111 -3.78 0.34 9.22
CA VAL A 111 -4.19 1.68 9.65
C VAL A 111 -4.09 2.62 8.44
N SER A 112 -4.94 3.62 8.37
CA SER A 112 -4.96 4.52 7.22
C SER A 112 -3.57 5.10 6.93
N ALA A 113 -3.12 4.97 5.70
CA ALA A 113 -1.88 5.61 5.25
C ALA A 113 -1.99 7.13 5.35
N ILE A 114 -0.90 7.79 5.70
CA ILE A 114 -0.83 9.24 5.83
C ILE A 114 0.36 9.82 5.06
N SER A 115 0.34 11.13 4.86
CA SER A 115 1.41 11.86 4.16
C SER A 115 2.47 12.41 5.11
N MET A 116 2.14 12.63 6.38
CA MET A 116 3.01 13.27 7.35
C MET A 116 3.98 12.26 7.98
N LEU A 117 5.28 12.47 7.77
CA LEU A 117 6.33 11.61 8.30
C LEU A 117 6.32 11.60 9.83
N GLY A 118 6.38 10.41 10.41
CA GLY A 118 6.43 10.21 11.85
C GLY A 118 5.09 10.30 12.59
N ALA A 119 4.03 10.86 11.99
CA ALA A 119 2.77 11.10 12.69
C ALA A 119 2.04 9.80 13.09
N LEU A 120 2.28 8.68 12.43
CA LEU A 120 1.73 7.38 12.84
C LEU A 120 2.48 6.72 14.00
N ILE A 121 3.68 7.15 14.35
CA ILE A 121 4.46 6.51 15.43
C ILE A 121 3.68 6.47 16.75
N PRO A 122 3.16 7.59 17.29
CA PRO A 122 2.38 7.55 18.52
C PRO A 122 1.05 6.79 18.38
N VAL A 123 0.44 6.84 17.20
CA VAL A 123 -0.79 6.07 16.92
C VAL A 123 -0.51 4.56 16.98
N MET A 124 0.56 4.11 16.32
CA MET A 124 0.96 2.70 16.34
C MET A 124 1.38 2.24 17.73
N ALA A 125 2.04 3.09 18.52
CA ALA A 125 2.35 2.80 19.91
C ALA A 125 1.07 2.61 20.74
N GLY A 126 0.04 3.40 20.50
CA GLY A 126 -1.27 3.25 21.15
C GLY A 126 -2.00 1.96 20.74
N ILE A 127 -1.87 1.56 19.46
CA ILE A 127 -2.49 0.31 18.96
C ILE A 127 -1.78 -0.92 19.53
N ALA A 128 -0.46 -0.85 19.73
CA ALA A 128 0.34 -1.96 20.24
C ALA A 128 0.17 -2.21 21.76
N LYS A 129 -0.44 -1.27 22.50
CA LYS A 129 -0.71 -1.36 23.93
C LYS A 129 -1.97 -2.17 24.23
#